data_42f2156996e976cd78d2fac94f8efe76
#
_entry.id   42f2156996e976cd78d2fac94f8efe76
#
_cell.length_a   1.000
_cell.length_b   1.000
_cell.length_c   1.000
_cell.angle_alpha   90.00
_cell.angle_beta   90.00
_cell.angle_gamma   90.00
#
_symmetry.space_group_name_H-M   'P 1'
#
loop_
_entity.id
_entity.type
_entity.pdbx_description
1 polymer ?
#
loop_
_entity_poly.entity_id
_entity_poly.type
_entity_poly.pdbx_seq_one_letter_code
_entity_poly.pdbx_strand_id
1 'polypeptide(L)'
;MRQVRPKKNLGQHFLTDLSIARAIADTVDACPDLPVLEVGPGMGVMTQYLVEKPRELKVVEIDRESVSYLKNTIFRGYEGTEVRGCENGIVADEESNLAPSHPRTPAPSNTPPAASSIIEGDFLRMDLTKVFDGRPFVLTGNYPYDISSQIFFKMLDNKELIPCCTGMIQREVAQRMASAPGTKAYGILSVLIQAWYRVEYLFTVDEHVFNPPPKVKSAVIRMTRNDVTDLGCDERLFRRVVKTVFGQRRKMLRVSLRQLFAEGQPAAGFYEQPMMTRRPEQLSISEFVELTNKVAEQLQRAGTSD
;
A
#
# COMPACT_ATOMS: atom_id res chain seq x y z
N MET A 1 25.45 20.66 7.79
CA MET A 1 24.84 19.33 8.04
C MET A 1 25.35 18.34 7.00
N ARG A 2 25.69 17.09 7.40
CA ARG A 2 26.09 16.06 6.43
C ARG A 2 24.85 15.66 5.61
N GLN A 3 24.94 15.77 4.30
CA GLN A 3 23.87 15.36 3.39
C GLN A 3 23.79 13.82 3.40
N VAL A 4 22.60 13.25 3.64
CA VAL A 4 22.35 11.81 3.57
C VAL A 4 22.63 11.32 2.15
N ARG A 5 23.39 10.23 2.00
CA ARG A 5 23.69 9.65 0.69
C ARG A 5 22.70 8.54 0.34
N PRO A 6 22.22 8.47 -0.90
CA PRO A 6 21.32 7.40 -1.33
C PRO A 6 21.97 6.02 -1.15
N LYS A 7 21.27 5.09 -0.54
CA LYS A 7 21.72 3.71 -0.32
C LYS A 7 21.13 2.79 -1.37
N LYS A 8 21.96 2.18 -2.21
CA LYS A 8 21.53 1.27 -3.29
C LYS A 8 20.77 0.05 -2.77
N ASN A 9 21.19 -0.49 -1.62
CA ASN A 9 20.54 -1.63 -0.99
C ASN A 9 19.13 -1.33 -0.43
N LEU A 10 18.75 -0.06 -0.35
CA LEU A 10 17.41 0.39 0.02
C LEU A 10 16.61 0.90 -1.19
N GLY A 11 17.15 0.78 -2.41
CA GLY A 11 16.49 1.25 -3.64
C GLY A 11 16.20 2.75 -3.65
N GLN A 12 17.01 3.57 -2.93
CA GLN A 12 16.74 5.00 -2.74
C GLN A 12 17.07 5.81 -3.99
N HIS A 13 16.07 6.54 -4.48
CA HIS A 13 16.15 7.60 -5.48
C HIS A 13 15.51 8.85 -4.90
N PHE A 14 16.33 9.82 -4.51
CA PHE A 14 15.82 11.04 -3.90
C PHE A 14 15.23 11.96 -4.96
N LEU A 15 13.97 12.33 -4.79
CA LEU A 15 13.31 13.32 -5.61
C LEU A 15 13.96 14.68 -5.37
N THR A 16 14.32 15.40 -6.43
CA THR A 16 14.99 16.71 -6.37
C THR A 16 14.09 17.86 -6.80
N ASP A 17 13.01 17.56 -7.54
CA ASP A 17 12.04 18.54 -7.97
C ASP A 17 10.98 18.77 -6.89
N LEU A 18 11.03 19.95 -6.26
CA LEU A 18 10.12 20.33 -5.18
C LEU A 18 8.68 20.54 -5.65
N SER A 19 8.47 20.93 -6.91
CA SER A 19 7.12 21.09 -7.46
C SER A 19 6.41 19.74 -7.61
N ILE A 20 7.15 18.73 -8.02
CA ILE A 20 6.65 17.35 -8.10
C ILE A 20 6.43 16.78 -6.69
N ALA A 21 7.36 17.03 -5.75
CA ALA A 21 7.19 16.60 -4.36
C ALA A 21 5.92 17.19 -3.74
N ARG A 22 5.64 18.46 -3.97
CA ARG A 22 4.40 19.14 -3.56
C ARG A 22 3.18 18.51 -4.23
N ALA A 23 3.23 18.32 -5.56
CA ALA A 23 2.13 17.72 -6.31
C ALA A 23 1.77 16.30 -5.81
N ILE A 24 2.79 15.49 -5.40
CA ILE A 24 2.56 14.17 -4.81
C ILE A 24 1.94 14.32 -3.41
N ALA A 25 2.48 15.20 -2.56
CA ALA A 25 1.93 15.46 -1.23
C ALA A 25 0.48 15.95 -1.30
N ASP A 26 0.14 16.77 -2.29
CA ASP A 26 -1.22 17.30 -2.48
C ASP A 26 -2.23 16.24 -2.92
N THR A 27 -1.79 15.08 -3.39
CA THR A 27 -2.71 13.97 -3.73
C THR A 27 -3.49 13.45 -2.52
N VAL A 28 -2.99 13.64 -1.29
CA VAL A 28 -3.70 13.24 -0.07
C VAL A 28 -4.95 14.08 0.18
N ASP A 29 -5.04 15.30 -0.38
CA ASP A 29 -6.20 16.19 -0.18
C ASP A 29 -7.47 15.65 -0.82
N ALA A 30 -7.33 14.80 -1.84
CA ALA A 30 -8.45 14.09 -2.45
C ALA A 30 -8.78 12.75 -1.76
N CYS A 31 -8.07 12.38 -0.69
CA CYS A 31 -8.39 11.27 0.18
C CYS A 31 -9.29 11.74 1.35
N PRO A 32 -10.00 10.82 2.04
CA PRO A 32 -10.75 11.16 3.26
C PRO A 32 -9.90 11.92 4.28
N ASP A 33 -10.53 12.77 5.08
CA ASP A 33 -9.87 13.55 6.14
C ASP A 33 -9.51 12.66 7.33
N LEU A 34 -8.39 11.94 7.17
CA LEU A 34 -7.86 10.95 8.09
C LEU A 34 -6.38 11.25 8.35
N PRO A 35 -5.79 10.69 9.44
CA PRO A 35 -4.35 10.69 9.64
C PRO A 35 -3.58 10.18 8.42
N VAL A 36 -2.35 10.59 8.24
CA VAL A 36 -1.49 10.21 7.11
C VAL A 36 -0.28 9.44 7.62
N LEU A 37 0.01 8.29 7.00
CA LEU A 37 1.27 7.56 7.17
C LEU A 37 2.10 7.69 5.89
N GLU A 38 3.27 8.33 5.98
CA GLU A 38 4.25 8.36 4.90
C GLU A 38 5.25 7.21 5.06
N VAL A 39 5.46 6.44 3.99
CA VAL A 39 6.42 5.33 3.96
C VAL A 39 7.68 5.75 3.23
N GLY A 40 8.84 5.66 3.91
CA GLY A 40 10.14 5.97 3.34
C GLY A 40 10.33 7.45 3.00
N PRO A 41 10.18 8.37 3.97
CA PRO A 41 10.32 9.81 3.75
C PRO A 41 11.72 10.21 3.27
N GLY A 42 12.75 9.40 3.54
CA GLY A 42 14.13 9.69 3.19
C GLY A 42 14.60 11.01 3.81
N MET A 43 14.96 11.98 2.98
CA MET A 43 15.34 13.32 3.42
C MET A 43 14.14 14.27 3.62
N GLY A 44 12.91 13.75 3.57
CA GLY A 44 11.70 14.52 3.85
C GLY A 44 11.27 15.49 2.74
N VAL A 45 11.69 15.22 1.50
CA VAL A 45 11.35 16.09 0.35
C VAL A 45 9.84 16.21 0.15
N MET A 46 9.10 15.15 0.42
CA MET A 46 7.62 15.17 0.38
C MET A 46 7.04 15.52 1.76
N THR A 47 7.68 15.04 2.83
CA THR A 47 7.26 15.26 4.22
C THR A 47 7.11 16.74 4.56
N GLN A 48 7.99 17.62 4.05
CA GLN A 48 7.92 19.07 4.30
C GLN A 48 6.58 19.71 3.87
N TYR A 49 5.89 19.13 2.89
CA TYR A 49 4.57 19.57 2.45
C TYR A 49 3.43 18.85 3.18
N LEU A 50 3.67 17.61 3.62
CA LEU A 50 2.69 16.85 4.39
C LEU A 50 2.50 17.42 5.80
N VAL A 51 3.57 17.94 6.43
CA VAL A 51 3.48 18.58 7.76
C VAL A 51 2.70 19.90 7.74
N GLU A 52 2.58 20.55 6.58
CA GLU A 52 1.77 21.77 6.42
C GLU A 52 0.26 21.49 6.40
N LYS A 53 -0.16 20.22 6.22
CA LYS A 53 -1.56 19.85 6.11
C LYS A 53 -2.21 19.72 7.50
N PRO A 54 -3.50 20.05 7.65
CA PRO A 54 -4.20 19.98 8.95
C PRO A 54 -4.57 18.53 9.31
N ARG A 55 -3.61 17.60 9.23
CA ARG A 55 -3.79 16.17 9.49
C ARG A 55 -2.69 15.65 10.39
N GLU A 56 -3.01 14.70 11.27
CA GLU A 56 -2.01 13.95 12.00
C GLU A 56 -1.10 13.22 11.02
N LEU A 57 0.22 13.44 11.11
CA LEU A 57 1.20 12.83 10.22
C LEU A 57 2.15 11.94 11.03
N LYS A 58 2.28 10.68 10.59
CA LYS A 58 3.38 9.81 11.02
C LYS A 58 4.19 9.39 9.79
N VAL A 59 5.50 9.26 9.99
CA VAL A 59 6.40 8.78 8.94
C VAL A 59 7.14 7.54 9.44
N VAL A 60 7.30 6.54 8.58
CA VAL A 60 8.06 5.33 8.90
C VAL A 60 9.30 5.25 8.01
N GLU A 61 10.48 5.15 8.66
CA GLU A 61 11.77 5.11 7.97
C GLU A 61 12.67 4.03 8.58
N ILE A 62 13.28 3.23 7.71
CA ILE A 62 14.21 2.16 8.12
C ILE A 62 15.65 2.65 8.22
N ASP A 63 15.98 3.72 7.49
CA ASP A 63 17.33 4.27 7.45
C ASP A 63 17.57 5.24 8.61
N ARG A 64 18.40 4.85 9.57
CA ARG A 64 18.76 5.64 10.75
C ARG A 64 19.37 7.02 10.42
N GLU A 65 20.12 7.14 9.32
CA GLU A 65 20.68 8.42 8.90
C GLU A 65 19.57 9.38 8.45
N SER A 66 18.59 8.86 7.71
CA SER A 66 17.39 9.61 7.30
C SER A 66 16.54 9.98 8.51
N VAL A 67 16.33 9.06 9.46
CA VAL A 67 15.62 9.35 10.72
C VAL A 67 16.30 10.47 11.49
N SER A 68 17.63 10.40 11.67
CA SER A 68 18.40 11.45 12.35
C SER A 68 18.30 12.80 11.63
N TYR A 69 18.35 12.78 10.30
CA TYR A 69 18.20 13.98 9.49
C TYR A 69 16.80 14.62 9.68
N LEU A 70 15.74 13.84 9.59
CA LEU A 70 14.35 14.29 9.74
C LEU A 70 14.10 14.91 11.13
N LYS A 71 14.59 14.27 12.20
CA LYS A 71 14.51 14.79 13.58
C LYS A 71 15.17 16.16 13.72
N ASN A 72 16.30 16.37 13.04
CA ASN A 72 17.07 17.60 13.15
C ASN A 72 16.63 18.71 12.18
N THR A 73 15.76 18.41 11.23
CA THR A 73 15.30 19.35 10.19
C THR A 73 13.80 19.60 10.28
N ILE A 74 13.00 18.68 9.72
CA ILE A 74 11.55 18.84 9.54
C ILE A 74 10.82 18.73 10.89
N PHE A 75 11.23 17.81 11.76
CA PHE A 75 10.60 17.56 13.07
C PHE A 75 11.31 18.27 14.22
N ARG A 76 12.20 19.21 13.95
CA ARG A 76 12.91 19.98 14.98
C ARG A 76 11.91 20.84 15.77
N GLY A 77 11.78 20.56 17.08
CA GLY A 77 10.82 21.22 17.96
C GLY A 77 9.46 20.53 18.09
N TYR A 78 9.26 19.41 17.40
CA TYR A 78 8.14 18.51 17.62
C TYR A 78 8.60 17.42 18.62
N GLU A 79 8.32 17.61 19.90
CA GLU A 79 8.49 16.58 20.92
C GLU A 79 7.27 15.65 20.91
N GLY A 80 7.25 14.70 19.99
CA GLY A 80 6.29 13.61 19.96
C GLY A 80 7.00 12.32 20.35
N THR A 81 6.39 11.56 21.24
CA THR A 81 6.83 10.28 21.79
C THR A 81 7.37 9.32 20.72
N GLU A 82 8.60 8.85 20.89
CA GLU A 82 9.17 7.75 20.10
C GLU A 82 8.40 6.46 20.38
N VAL A 83 7.68 5.95 19.40
CA VAL A 83 7.27 4.55 19.43
C VAL A 83 8.41 3.73 18.83
N ARG A 84 9.29 3.21 19.69
CA ARG A 84 10.27 2.19 19.27
C ARG A 84 9.51 0.98 18.79
N GLY A 85 9.89 0.46 17.63
CA GLY A 85 9.37 -0.78 17.08
C GLY A 85 9.42 -1.89 18.13
N CYS A 86 8.30 -2.56 18.37
CA CYS A 86 8.14 -3.55 19.41
C CYS A 86 9.05 -4.77 19.21
N GLU A 87 10.17 -4.78 19.94
CA GLU A 87 10.72 -5.99 20.51
C GLU A 87 10.40 -5.93 22.01
N ASN A 88 9.54 -6.83 22.48
CA ASN A 88 9.24 -7.22 23.85
C ASN A 88 9.12 -6.12 24.93
N GLY A 89 7.89 -5.97 25.38
CA GLY A 89 7.30 -5.46 26.59
C GLY A 89 8.20 -4.91 27.71
N ILE A 90 7.84 -3.71 28.18
CA ILE A 90 7.60 -3.39 29.61
C ILE A 90 6.95 -1.99 29.60
N VAL A 91 5.81 -1.92 30.28
CA VAL A 91 5.07 -0.69 30.56
C VAL A 91 5.74 -0.02 31.75
N ALA A 92 5.94 1.28 31.71
CA ALA A 92 6.14 2.11 32.88
C ALA A 92 5.12 3.22 32.88
N ASP A 93 4.19 3.14 33.83
CA ASP A 93 3.28 4.21 34.23
C ASP A 93 4.05 5.37 34.85
N GLU A 94 3.69 6.59 34.51
CA GLU A 94 3.80 7.72 35.45
C GLU A 94 2.65 8.71 35.23
N GLU A 95 1.86 8.84 36.28
CA GLU A 95 0.81 9.85 36.52
C GLU A 95 1.44 11.22 36.81
N SER A 96 0.77 12.30 36.37
CA SER A 96 0.45 13.46 37.26
C SER A 96 -0.33 14.54 36.50
N ASN A 97 -1.58 14.73 36.84
CA ASN A 97 -2.18 15.79 37.67
C ASN A 97 -2.37 17.20 37.07
N LEU A 98 -3.72 17.51 36.88
CA LEU A 98 -4.45 18.72 37.33
C LEU A 98 -4.15 20.06 36.62
N ALA A 99 -5.07 20.81 36.14
CA ALA A 99 -6.48 21.15 36.34
C ALA A 99 -6.82 22.46 35.56
N PRO A 100 -8.03 23.02 35.58
CA PRO A 100 -8.71 23.54 34.40
C PRO A 100 -8.76 25.08 34.36
N SER A 101 -8.90 25.66 33.16
CA SER A 101 -9.53 26.98 33.08
C SER A 101 -9.87 27.43 31.65
N HIS A 102 -11.18 27.67 31.44
CA HIS A 102 -11.84 28.65 30.58
C HIS A 102 -11.76 28.60 29.04
N PRO A 103 -12.91 28.82 28.39
CA PRO A 103 -13.05 28.74 26.93
C PRO A 103 -12.59 30.04 26.28
N ARG A 104 -11.60 29.92 25.40
CA ARG A 104 -11.25 30.96 24.43
C ARG A 104 -11.62 30.50 23.04
N THR A 105 -12.39 31.27 22.33
CA THR A 105 -12.67 31.19 20.89
C THR A 105 -11.33 31.05 20.13
N PRO A 106 -11.17 30.06 19.25
CA PRO A 106 -9.94 29.90 18.52
C PRO A 106 -9.84 30.90 17.38
N ALA A 107 -8.80 31.73 17.42
CA ALA A 107 -8.26 32.38 16.22
C ALA A 107 -7.68 31.29 15.29
N PRO A 108 -7.57 31.51 13.96
CA PRO A 108 -6.97 30.54 13.05
C PRO A 108 -5.50 30.34 13.47
N SER A 109 -5.21 29.23 14.10
CA SER A 109 -3.88 28.90 14.53
C SER A 109 -3.12 28.29 13.34
N ASN A 110 -2.08 28.99 12.87
CA ASN A 110 -0.98 28.43 12.09
C ASN A 110 -0.12 27.49 12.94
N THR A 111 -0.75 26.67 13.77
CA THR A 111 -0.07 25.67 14.57
C THR A 111 -0.12 24.38 13.78
N PRO A 112 1.04 23.80 13.41
CA PRO A 112 1.07 22.49 12.80
C PRO A 112 0.39 21.47 13.72
N PRO A 113 -0.25 20.42 13.17
CA PRO A 113 -0.97 19.45 13.98
C PRO A 113 -0.05 18.81 15.03
N ALA A 114 -0.46 18.83 16.27
CA ALA A 114 0.31 18.53 17.47
C ALA A 114 0.72 17.05 17.65
N ALA A 115 0.73 16.23 16.60
CA ALA A 115 1.04 14.79 16.67
C ALA A 115 1.80 14.26 15.46
N SER A 116 2.73 15.02 14.88
CA SER A 116 3.61 14.49 13.84
C SER A 116 4.78 13.73 14.48
N SER A 117 4.99 12.47 14.13
CA SER A 117 6.03 11.63 14.72
C SER A 117 6.76 10.75 13.68
N ILE A 118 8.00 10.36 14.05
CA ILE A 118 8.84 9.47 13.25
C ILE A 118 8.87 8.10 13.91
N ILE A 119 8.57 7.07 13.12
CA ILE A 119 8.68 5.66 13.50
C ILE A 119 9.95 5.12 12.82
N GLU A 120 10.97 4.77 13.60
CA GLU A 120 12.13 4.05 13.10
C GLU A 120 11.79 2.57 12.98
N GLY A 121 11.71 2.04 11.74
CA GLY A 121 11.35 0.64 11.54
C GLY A 121 11.09 0.25 10.09
N ASP A 122 10.87 -1.06 9.91
CA ASP A 122 10.51 -1.65 8.64
C ASP A 122 8.98 -1.69 8.48
N PHE A 123 8.46 -0.90 7.55
CA PHE A 123 7.02 -0.87 7.25
C PHE A 123 6.43 -2.26 7.01
N LEU A 124 7.17 -3.15 6.33
CA LEU A 124 6.66 -4.49 6.02
C LEU A 124 6.46 -5.38 7.26
N ARG A 125 7.18 -5.09 8.35
CA ARG A 125 7.14 -5.89 9.60
C ARG A 125 6.27 -5.26 10.69
N MET A 126 5.92 -3.96 10.57
CA MET A 126 5.15 -3.29 11.63
C MET A 126 3.70 -3.77 11.69
N ASP A 127 3.13 -3.71 12.89
CA ASP A 127 1.70 -3.86 13.14
C ASP A 127 1.01 -2.52 12.88
N LEU A 128 0.25 -2.45 11.78
CA LEU A 128 -0.41 -1.21 11.36
C LEU A 128 -1.56 -0.78 12.29
N THR A 129 -2.10 -1.70 13.09
CA THR A 129 -3.16 -1.36 14.07
C THR A 129 -2.65 -0.43 15.17
N LYS A 130 -1.34 -0.45 15.44
CA LYS A 130 -0.70 0.36 16.48
C LYS A 130 -0.28 1.76 16.01
N VAL A 131 -0.30 2.00 14.70
CA VAL A 131 0.21 3.27 14.15
C VAL A 131 -0.67 4.44 14.55
N PHE A 132 -1.99 4.29 14.48
CA PHE A 132 -2.98 5.29 14.85
C PHE A 132 -4.05 4.71 15.79
N ASP A 133 -3.66 3.81 16.69
CA ASP A 133 -4.55 3.22 17.70
C ASP A 133 -5.81 2.58 17.09
N GLY A 134 -5.63 1.84 16.00
CA GLY A 134 -6.71 1.17 15.28
C GLY A 134 -7.56 2.10 14.40
N ARG A 135 -7.26 3.41 14.35
CA ARG A 135 -7.97 4.36 13.48
C ARG A 135 -7.55 4.16 12.02
N PRO A 136 -8.47 4.29 11.06
CA PRO A 136 -8.14 4.35 9.64
C PRO A 136 -7.21 5.52 9.31
N PHE A 137 -6.38 5.35 8.26
CA PHE A 137 -5.42 6.36 7.82
C PHE A 137 -5.19 6.31 6.31
N VAL A 138 -4.65 7.39 5.77
CA VAL A 138 -4.19 7.50 4.39
C VAL A 138 -2.74 7.03 4.33
N LEU A 139 -2.43 6.11 3.42
CA LEU A 139 -1.07 5.67 3.15
C LEU A 139 -0.49 6.48 1.99
N THR A 140 0.72 7.04 2.16
CA THR A 140 1.39 7.78 1.09
C THR A 140 2.89 7.54 1.09
N GLY A 141 3.57 7.88 0.00
CA GLY A 141 5.03 7.80 -0.09
C GLY A 141 5.57 7.93 -1.51
N ASN A 142 6.87 8.18 -1.59
CA ASN A 142 7.69 7.84 -2.74
C ASN A 142 8.17 6.41 -2.52
N TYR A 143 7.34 5.42 -2.90
CA TYR A 143 7.56 4.02 -2.52
C TYR A 143 8.83 3.44 -3.13
N PRO A 144 9.72 2.79 -2.32
CA PRO A 144 10.89 2.10 -2.86
C PRO A 144 10.49 1.07 -3.90
N TYR A 145 11.13 1.09 -5.07
CA TYR A 145 10.72 0.29 -6.22
C TYR A 145 10.78 -1.21 -5.96
N ASP A 146 11.82 -1.64 -5.24
CA ASP A 146 12.07 -3.07 -4.99
C ASP A 146 11.04 -3.73 -4.09
N ILE A 147 10.34 -2.95 -3.25
CA ILE A 147 9.37 -3.46 -2.29
C ILE A 147 7.95 -2.91 -2.52
N SER A 148 7.71 -2.11 -3.54
CA SER A 148 6.41 -1.48 -3.77
C SER A 148 5.25 -2.49 -3.84
N SER A 149 5.45 -3.62 -4.52
CA SER A 149 4.45 -4.70 -4.56
C SER A 149 4.16 -5.30 -3.17
N GLN A 150 5.17 -5.43 -2.32
CA GLN A 150 5.01 -5.94 -0.95
C GLN A 150 4.24 -4.95 -0.08
N ILE A 151 4.50 -3.64 -0.25
CA ILE A 151 3.75 -2.57 0.41
C ILE A 151 2.26 -2.67 0.06
N PHE A 152 1.92 -2.87 -1.22
CA PHE A 152 0.52 -3.00 -1.65
C PHE A 152 -0.14 -4.31 -1.20
N PHE A 153 0.61 -5.41 -1.09
CA PHE A 153 0.07 -6.61 -0.47
C PHE A 153 -0.21 -6.40 1.02
N LYS A 154 0.68 -5.72 1.74
CA LYS A 154 0.42 -5.35 3.14
C LYS A 154 -0.76 -4.39 3.28
N MET A 155 -0.92 -3.44 2.36
CA MET A 155 -2.12 -2.58 2.29
C MET A 155 -3.39 -3.42 2.14
N LEU A 156 -3.40 -4.41 1.22
CA LEU A 156 -4.54 -5.31 1.03
C LEU A 156 -4.85 -6.15 2.27
N ASP A 157 -3.83 -6.57 3.01
CA ASP A 157 -4.01 -7.32 4.26
C ASP A 157 -4.57 -6.44 5.39
N ASN A 158 -4.47 -5.11 5.25
CA ASN A 158 -4.95 -4.11 6.20
C ASN A 158 -5.95 -3.13 5.56
N LYS A 159 -6.72 -3.59 4.59
CA LYS A 159 -7.62 -2.76 3.77
C LYS A 159 -8.66 -1.99 4.58
N GLU A 160 -9.03 -2.49 5.75
CA GLU A 160 -9.99 -1.83 6.65
C GLU A 160 -9.38 -0.59 7.35
N LEU A 161 -8.04 -0.58 7.53
CA LEU A 161 -7.31 0.55 8.09
C LEU A 161 -6.88 1.57 7.02
N ILE A 162 -6.83 1.18 5.74
CA ILE A 162 -6.27 2.02 4.67
C ILE A 162 -7.34 2.28 3.59
N PRO A 163 -8.28 3.18 3.83
CA PRO A 163 -9.33 3.49 2.84
C PRO A 163 -8.81 4.28 1.64
N CYS A 164 -7.65 4.91 1.74
CA CYS A 164 -7.00 5.61 0.63
C CYS A 164 -5.49 5.41 0.69
N CYS A 165 -4.90 5.13 -0.46
CA CYS A 165 -3.46 5.07 -0.64
C CYS A 165 -3.09 5.87 -1.89
N THR A 166 -2.09 6.74 -1.76
CA THR A 166 -1.59 7.54 -2.89
C THR A 166 -0.08 7.59 -2.86
N GLY A 167 0.56 8.01 -3.94
CA GLY A 167 2.00 8.16 -3.97
C GLY A 167 2.62 7.71 -5.28
N MET A 168 3.95 7.71 -5.30
CA MET A 168 4.74 7.47 -6.49
C MET A 168 5.37 6.08 -6.50
N ILE A 169 5.29 5.43 -7.67
CA ILE A 169 5.85 4.11 -7.96
C ILE A 169 6.46 4.07 -9.37
N GLN A 170 7.08 2.95 -9.74
CA GLN A 170 7.48 2.74 -11.13
C GLN A 170 6.27 2.80 -12.07
N ARG A 171 6.42 3.51 -13.21
CA ARG A 171 5.35 3.69 -14.20
C ARG A 171 4.74 2.37 -14.66
N GLU A 172 5.56 1.36 -14.91
CA GLU A 172 5.07 0.05 -15.36
C GLU A 172 4.18 -0.62 -14.30
N VAL A 173 4.53 -0.50 -13.02
CA VAL A 173 3.71 -1.03 -11.91
C VAL A 173 2.39 -0.28 -11.82
N ALA A 174 2.41 1.05 -11.93
CA ALA A 174 1.21 1.89 -11.95
C ALA A 174 0.27 1.50 -13.11
N GLN A 175 0.83 1.34 -14.31
CA GLN A 175 0.07 0.91 -15.49
C GLN A 175 -0.56 -0.48 -15.31
N ARG A 176 0.18 -1.43 -14.70
CA ARG A 176 -0.37 -2.76 -14.38
C ARG A 176 -1.54 -2.65 -13.41
N MET A 177 -1.39 -1.88 -12.33
CA MET A 177 -2.43 -1.75 -11.31
C MET A 177 -3.71 -1.10 -11.85
N ALA A 178 -3.59 -0.14 -12.77
CA ALA A 178 -4.71 0.56 -13.39
C ALA A 178 -5.27 -0.14 -14.65
N SER A 179 -4.67 -1.27 -15.08
CA SER A 179 -5.04 -1.93 -16.34
C SER A 179 -6.38 -2.66 -16.26
N ALA A 180 -7.14 -2.56 -17.34
CA ALA A 180 -8.38 -3.31 -17.53
C ALA A 180 -8.12 -4.75 -18.02
N PRO A 181 -9.07 -5.69 -17.81
CA PRO A 181 -9.04 -7.03 -18.40
C PRO A 181 -8.83 -6.98 -19.91
N GLY A 182 -8.14 -8.00 -20.45
CA GLY A 182 -7.84 -8.12 -21.88
C GLY A 182 -6.57 -7.39 -22.32
N THR A 183 -5.96 -6.57 -21.48
CA THR A 183 -4.74 -5.84 -21.83
C THR A 183 -3.46 -6.61 -21.48
N LYS A 184 -2.35 -6.30 -22.17
CA LYS A 184 -1.04 -6.90 -21.89
C LYS A 184 -0.54 -6.61 -20.48
N ALA A 185 -0.88 -5.47 -19.92
CA ALA A 185 -0.43 -5.04 -18.60
C ALA A 185 -1.25 -5.66 -17.45
N TYR A 186 -2.49 -6.11 -17.72
CA TYR A 186 -3.35 -6.73 -16.71
C TYR A 186 -2.73 -7.99 -16.10
N GLY A 187 -2.69 -8.07 -14.77
CA GLY A 187 -2.01 -9.15 -14.06
C GLY A 187 -2.43 -9.30 -12.61
N ILE A 188 -1.63 -10.00 -11.82
CA ILE A 188 -1.92 -10.29 -10.40
C ILE A 188 -2.28 -9.02 -9.62
N LEU A 189 -1.43 -7.98 -9.71
CA LEU A 189 -1.68 -6.72 -9.00
C LEU A 189 -2.96 -6.03 -9.46
N SER A 190 -3.25 -6.06 -10.78
CA SER A 190 -4.50 -5.51 -11.31
C SER A 190 -5.71 -6.13 -10.63
N VAL A 191 -5.79 -7.47 -10.63
CA VAL A 191 -6.92 -8.21 -10.07
C VAL A 191 -7.03 -8.00 -8.56
N LEU A 192 -5.92 -8.22 -7.82
CA LEU A 192 -5.97 -8.20 -6.36
C LEU A 192 -6.24 -6.80 -5.80
N ILE A 193 -5.69 -5.75 -6.43
CA ILE A 193 -5.93 -4.37 -6.00
C ILE A 193 -7.34 -3.91 -6.39
N GLN A 194 -7.73 -4.10 -7.66
CA GLN A 194 -9.00 -3.61 -8.16
C GLN A 194 -10.22 -4.37 -7.57
N ALA A 195 -10.01 -5.54 -6.99
CA ALA A 195 -11.05 -6.23 -6.22
C ALA A 195 -11.55 -5.38 -5.03
N TRP A 196 -10.70 -4.52 -4.48
CA TRP A 196 -10.96 -3.75 -3.26
C TRP A 196 -10.79 -2.24 -3.42
N TYR A 197 -10.08 -1.78 -4.46
CA TYR A 197 -9.76 -0.38 -4.67
C TYR A 197 -10.03 0.04 -6.11
N ARG A 198 -10.55 1.25 -6.27
CA ARG A 198 -10.51 1.97 -7.54
C ARG A 198 -9.11 2.57 -7.68
N VAL A 199 -8.46 2.29 -8.80
CA VAL A 199 -7.10 2.75 -9.10
C VAL A 199 -7.14 3.86 -10.13
N GLU A 200 -6.54 5.01 -9.81
CA GLU A 200 -6.43 6.16 -10.68
C GLU A 200 -4.94 6.41 -10.99
N TYR A 201 -4.60 6.46 -12.25
CA TYR A 201 -3.29 6.90 -12.72
C TYR A 201 -3.32 8.42 -12.86
N LEU A 202 -2.63 9.15 -11.99
CA LEU A 202 -2.72 10.60 -11.92
C LEU A 202 -1.81 11.29 -12.94
N PHE A 203 -0.49 11.05 -12.85
CA PHE A 203 0.48 11.61 -13.79
C PHE A 203 1.78 10.82 -13.81
N THR A 204 2.55 11.03 -14.88
CA THR A 204 3.90 10.45 -15.05
C THR A 204 4.95 11.41 -14.52
N VAL A 205 6.02 10.84 -13.93
CA VAL A 205 7.19 11.58 -13.44
C VAL A 205 8.43 11.09 -14.17
N ASP A 206 9.22 12.04 -14.67
CA ASP A 206 10.42 11.76 -15.44
C ASP A 206 11.59 11.33 -14.54
N GLU A 207 12.48 10.50 -15.07
CA GLU A 207 13.63 9.99 -14.31
C GLU A 207 14.67 11.06 -13.95
N HIS A 208 14.72 12.16 -14.70
CA HIS A 208 15.71 13.22 -14.50
C HIS A 208 15.50 14.06 -13.22
N VAL A 209 14.33 13.94 -12.61
CA VAL A 209 14.00 14.66 -11.35
C VAL A 209 14.47 13.94 -10.09
N PHE A 210 15.28 12.90 -10.24
CA PHE A 210 15.82 12.12 -9.14
C PHE A 210 17.34 12.14 -9.08
N ASN A 211 17.89 11.95 -7.88
CA ASN A 211 19.31 11.76 -7.66
C ASN A 211 19.55 10.53 -6.74
N PRO A 212 20.20 9.45 -7.23
CA PRO A 212 20.54 9.20 -8.64
C PRO A 212 19.27 8.96 -9.48
N PRO A 213 19.31 9.23 -10.80
CA PRO A 213 18.16 8.96 -11.66
C PRO A 213 17.90 7.45 -11.75
N PRO A 214 16.65 6.99 -11.65
CA PRO A 214 16.30 5.61 -11.91
C PRO A 214 16.39 5.29 -13.41
N LYS A 215 16.42 4.01 -13.76
CA LYS A 215 16.45 3.56 -15.16
C LYS A 215 15.09 3.62 -15.86
N VAL A 216 14.03 3.92 -15.12
CA VAL A 216 12.63 3.88 -15.59
C VAL A 216 11.88 5.09 -15.07
N LYS A 217 10.87 5.53 -15.82
CA LYS A 217 9.95 6.58 -15.37
C LYS A 217 9.11 6.12 -14.19
N SER A 218 8.67 7.08 -13.41
CA SER A 218 7.74 6.90 -12.31
C SER A 218 6.34 7.34 -12.70
N ALA A 219 5.37 7.01 -11.87
CA ALA A 219 4.02 7.53 -11.97
C ALA A 219 3.41 7.69 -10.58
N VAL A 220 2.54 8.64 -10.45
CA VAL A 220 1.75 8.87 -9.25
C VAL A 220 0.37 8.27 -9.44
N ILE A 221 -0.07 7.51 -8.47
CA ILE A 221 -1.36 6.83 -8.44
C ILE A 221 -2.13 7.21 -7.18
N ARG A 222 -3.45 7.02 -7.24
CA ARG A 222 -4.33 7.02 -6.09
C ARG A 222 -5.20 5.77 -6.13
N MET A 223 -5.37 5.15 -4.98
CA MET A 223 -6.21 3.99 -4.76
C MET A 223 -7.20 4.33 -3.65
N THR A 224 -8.48 4.27 -3.94
CA THR A 224 -9.56 4.53 -2.98
C THR A 224 -10.37 3.26 -2.83
N ARG A 225 -10.68 2.87 -1.58
CA ARG A 225 -11.57 1.72 -1.33
C ARG A 225 -12.84 1.85 -2.16
N ASN A 226 -13.23 0.77 -2.80
CA ASN A 226 -14.53 0.66 -3.45
C ASN A 226 -15.60 0.18 -2.45
N ASP A 227 -16.84 0.05 -2.89
CA ASP A 227 -17.98 -0.31 -2.04
C ASP A 227 -18.06 -1.81 -1.71
N VAL A 228 -17.08 -2.60 -2.13
CA VAL A 228 -17.04 -4.04 -1.87
C VAL A 228 -16.66 -4.28 -0.42
N THR A 229 -17.61 -4.81 0.36
CA THR A 229 -17.40 -5.24 1.75
C THR A 229 -17.18 -6.75 1.85
N ASP A 230 -17.79 -7.51 0.95
CA ASP A 230 -17.62 -8.95 0.79
C ASP A 230 -17.39 -9.26 -0.69
N LEU A 231 -16.34 -10.02 -0.98
CA LEU A 231 -16.01 -10.39 -2.37
C LEU A 231 -16.95 -11.46 -2.93
N GLY A 232 -17.72 -12.14 -2.08
CA GLY A 232 -18.61 -13.25 -2.46
C GLY A 232 -17.88 -14.57 -2.69
N CYS A 233 -16.63 -14.70 -2.20
CA CYS A 233 -15.83 -15.93 -2.23
C CYS A 233 -14.78 -15.92 -1.11
N ASP A 234 -14.16 -17.06 -0.84
CA ASP A 234 -13.02 -17.11 0.08
C ASP A 234 -11.83 -16.29 -0.45
N GLU A 235 -11.44 -15.26 0.29
CA GLU A 235 -10.38 -14.31 -0.12
C GLU A 235 -9.00 -14.98 -0.23
N ARG A 236 -8.70 -15.99 0.59
CA ARG A 236 -7.41 -16.70 0.55
C ARG A 236 -7.35 -17.57 -0.70
N LEU A 237 -8.45 -18.25 -0.99
CA LEU A 237 -8.56 -19.06 -2.20
C LEU A 237 -8.55 -18.16 -3.45
N PHE A 238 -9.23 -17.02 -3.43
CA PHE A 238 -9.20 -16.03 -4.51
C PHE A 238 -7.77 -15.61 -4.84
N ARG A 239 -6.99 -15.21 -3.82
CA ARG A 239 -5.57 -14.86 -3.99
C ARG A 239 -4.76 -16.04 -4.55
N ARG A 240 -5.01 -17.26 -4.07
CA ARG A 240 -4.34 -18.48 -4.54
C ARG A 240 -4.67 -18.77 -6.00
N VAL A 241 -5.94 -18.73 -6.37
CA VAL A 241 -6.42 -18.91 -7.76
C VAL A 241 -5.77 -17.89 -8.68
N VAL A 242 -5.86 -16.59 -8.37
CA VAL A 242 -5.27 -15.51 -9.17
C VAL A 242 -3.77 -15.73 -9.37
N LYS A 243 -3.01 -15.96 -8.29
CA LYS A 243 -1.56 -16.20 -8.38
C LYS A 243 -1.23 -17.42 -9.21
N THR A 244 -1.97 -18.52 -9.05
CA THR A 244 -1.74 -19.78 -9.77
C THR A 244 -1.94 -19.61 -11.26
N VAL A 245 -3.06 -19.03 -11.69
CA VAL A 245 -3.37 -18.93 -13.12
C VAL A 245 -2.47 -17.90 -13.82
N PHE A 246 -2.10 -16.81 -13.17
CA PHE A 246 -1.13 -15.84 -13.70
C PHE A 246 0.31 -16.35 -13.68
N GLY A 247 0.66 -17.31 -12.85
CA GLY A 247 1.94 -18.04 -12.92
C GLY A 247 2.14 -18.73 -14.25
N GLN A 248 1.05 -19.08 -14.94
CA GLN A 248 1.02 -19.65 -16.29
C GLN A 248 0.20 -18.78 -17.25
N ARG A 249 0.40 -17.47 -17.22
CA ARG A 249 -0.41 -16.46 -17.92
C ARG A 249 -0.77 -16.79 -19.37
N ARG A 250 0.15 -17.41 -20.12
CA ARG A 250 -0.05 -17.76 -21.55
C ARG A 250 -0.88 -19.03 -21.76
N LYS A 251 -1.18 -19.79 -20.70
CA LYS A 251 -1.97 -21.00 -20.76
C LYS A 251 -3.46 -20.72 -20.52
N MET A 252 -4.32 -21.57 -21.04
CA MET A 252 -5.74 -21.56 -20.70
C MET A 252 -5.96 -21.96 -19.24
N LEU A 253 -7.06 -21.53 -18.63
CA LEU A 253 -7.39 -21.84 -17.24
C LEU A 253 -7.41 -23.34 -16.96
N ARG A 254 -7.97 -24.16 -17.87
CA ARG A 254 -7.97 -25.64 -17.76
C ARG A 254 -6.58 -26.28 -17.62
N VAL A 255 -5.53 -25.56 -18.00
CA VAL A 255 -4.14 -26.03 -17.86
C VAL A 255 -3.55 -25.53 -16.53
N SER A 256 -3.67 -24.22 -16.26
CA SER A 256 -3.05 -23.60 -15.09
C SER A 256 -3.71 -24.01 -13.77
N LEU A 257 -5.03 -24.27 -13.76
CA LEU A 257 -5.76 -24.70 -12.57
C LEU A 257 -5.41 -26.10 -12.08
N ARG A 258 -4.83 -26.95 -12.92
CA ARG A 258 -4.44 -28.32 -12.52
C ARG A 258 -3.52 -28.33 -11.27
N GLN A 259 -2.74 -27.29 -11.09
CA GLN A 259 -1.85 -27.15 -9.92
C GLN A 259 -2.62 -27.00 -8.59
N LEU A 260 -3.89 -26.60 -8.62
CA LEU A 260 -4.72 -26.48 -7.42
C LEU A 260 -5.33 -27.81 -6.98
N PHE A 261 -5.34 -28.81 -7.86
CA PHE A 261 -5.94 -30.13 -7.66
C PHE A 261 -4.89 -31.24 -7.60
N ALA A 262 -3.70 -30.95 -7.02
CA ALA A 262 -2.61 -31.93 -6.94
C ALA A 262 -2.97 -33.17 -6.13
N GLU A 263 -3.88 -33.05 -5.15
CA GLU A 263 -4.32 -34.12 -4.24
C GLU A 263 -5.65 -34.76 -4.66
N GLY A 264 -6.26 -34.35 -5.76
CA GLY A 264 -7.52 -34.91 -6.24
C GLY A 264 -7.92 -34.35 -7.60
N GLN A 265 -8.67 -35.11 -8.37
CA GLN A 265 -9.18 -34.65 -9.66
C GLN A 265 -10.54 -33.96 -9.48
N PRO A 266 -10.79 -32.84 -10.14
CA PRO A 266 -12.11 -32.23 -10.16
C PRO A 266 -13.11 -33.14 -10.85
N ALA A 267 -14.41 -32.90 -10.61
CA ALA A 267 -15.49 -33.66 -11.21
C ALA A 267 -15.40 -33.63 -12.76
N ALA A 268 -15.87 -34.70 -13.37
CA ALA A 268 -15.99 -34.76 -14.82
C ALA A 268 -16.78 -33.55 -15.35
N GLY A 269 -16.33 -32.98 -16.47
CA GLY A 269 -16.93 -31.77 -17.05
C GLY A 269 -16.43 -30.44 -16.47
N PHE A 270 -15.63 -30.42 -15.42
CA PHE A 270 -15.11 -29.14 -14.87
C PHE A 270 -14.27 -28.37 -15.89
N TYR A 271 -13.34 -29.06 -16.56
CA TYR A 271 -12.43 -28.44 -17.53
C TYR A 271 -13.06 -28.17 -18.92
N GLU A 272 -14.23 -28.70 -19.18
CA GLU A 272 -14.99 -28.54 -20.42
C GLU A 272 -15.84 -27.26 -20.44
N GLN A 273 -16.02 -26.63 -19.27
CA GLN A 273 -16.78 -25.37 -19.17
C GLN A 273 -16.16 -24.27 -20.06
N PRO A 274 -16.95 -23.41 -20.71
CA PRO A 274 -16.44 -22.37 -21.63
C PRO A 274 -15.39 -21.44 -21.01
N MET A 275 -15.56 -21.09 -19.74
CA MET A 275 -14.59 -20.25 -19.01
C MET A 275 -13.18 -20.88 -19.01
N MET A 276 -13.06 -22.19 -18.95
CA MET A 276 -11.79 -22.91 -18.83
C MET A 276 -10.92 -22.84 -20.08
N THR A 277 -11.47 -22.41 -21.22
CA THR A 277 -10.74 -22.19 -22.48
C THR A 277 -10.11 -20.81 -22.56
N ARG A 278 -10.48 -19.91 -21.67
CA ARG A 278 -9.94 -18.54 -21.61
C ARG A 278 -8.58 -18.50 -20.92
N ARG A 279 -7.85 -17.39 -21.11
CA ARG A 279 -6.61 -17.07 -20.41
C ARG A 279 -6.89 -16.14 -19.25
N PRO A 280 -6.06 -16.13 -18.17
CA PRO A 280 -6.32 -15.32 -16.97
C PRO A 280 -6.45 -13.83 -17.25
N GLU A 281 -5.69 -13.28 -18.21
CA GLU A 281 -5.79 -11.85 -18.52
C GLU A 281 -7.12 -11.42 -19.15
N GLN A 282 -7.94 -12.36 -19.58
CA GLN A 282 -9.24 -12.09 -20.19
C GLN A 282 -10.39 -12.02 -19.17
N LEU A 283 -10.13 -12.40 -17.91
CA LEU A 283 -11.17 -12.45 -16.88
C LEU A 283 -11.31 -11.11 -16.16
N SER A 284 -12.56 -10.69 -15.98
CA SER A 284 -12.90 -9.61 -15.05
C SER A 284 -12.75 -10.06 -13.59
N ILE A 285 -12.84 -9.14 -12.65
CA ILE A 285 -12.81 -9.47 -11.21
C ILE A 285 -13.99 -10.36 -10.83
N SER A 286 -15.20 -10.06 -11.30
CA SER A 286 -16.39 -10.88 -11.06
C SER A 286 -16.24 -12.30 -11.59
N GLU A 287 -15.63 -12.47 -12.76
CA GLU A 287 -15.31 -13.78 -13.32
C GLU A 287 -14.23 -14.52 -12.53
N PHE A 288 -13.29 -13.81 -11.92
CA PHE A 288 -12.34 -14.43 -10.96
C PHE A 288 -13.02 -14.88 -9.67
N VAL A 289 -14.01 -14.15 -9.19
CA VAL A 289 -14.84 -14.55 -8.03
C VAL A 289 -15.63 -15.83 -8.39
N GLU A 290 -16.30 -15.85 -9.55
CA GLU A 290 -17.00 -17.05 -10.06
C GLU A 290 -16.06 -18.25 -10.19
N LEU A 291 -14.89 -18.06 -10.78
CA LEU A 291 -13.85 -19.09 -10.89
C LEU A 291 -13.43 -19.62 -9.55
N THR A 292 -13.25 -18.73 -8.57
CA THR A 292 -12.85 -19.12 -7.19
C THR A 292 -13.91 -19.99 -6.55
N ASN A 293 -15.19 -19.62 -6.66
CA ASN A 293 -16.29 -20.42 -6.13
C ASN A 293 -16.38 -21.80 -6.78
N LYS A 294 -16.22 -21.85 -8.11
CA LYS A 294 -16.16 -23.14 -8.84
C LYS A 294 -15.00 -24.02 -8.36
N VAL A 295 -13.82 -23.43 -8.11
CA VAL A 295 -12.68 -24.17 -7.57
C VAL A 295 -12.96 -24.64 -6.15
N ALA A 296 -13.56 -23.80 -5.29
CA ALA A 296 -13.92 -24.15 -3.92
C ALA A 296 -14.85 -25.39 -3.86
N GLU A 297 -15.89 -25.41 -4.72
CA GLU A 297 -16.81 -26.54 -4.83
C GLU A 297 -16.09 -27.86 -5.19
N GLN A 298 -15.11 -27.81 -6.10
CA GLN A 298 -14.34 -28.98 -6.48
C GLN A 298 -13.40 -29.47 -5.37
N LEU A 299 -12.78 -28.56 -4.65
CA LEU A 299 -11.89 -28.89 -3.53
C LEU A 299 -12.68 -29.52 -2.37
N GLN A 300 -13.89 -29.05 -2.09
CA GLN A 300 -14.77 -29.64 -1.07
C GLN A 300 -15.19 -31.07 -1.44
N ARG A 301 -15.55 -31.32 -2.71
CA ARG A 301 -15.91 -32.66 -3.20
C ARG A 301 -14.74 -33.64 -3.09
N ALA A 302 -13.52 -33.20 -3.39
CA ALA A 302 -12.34 -34.05 -3.30
C ALA A 302 -11.99 -34.42 -1.83
N GLY A 303 -12.24 -33.52 -0.86
CA GLY A 303 -12.01 -33.78 0.58
C GLY A 303 -13.11 -34.58 1.29
N THR A 304 -14.26 -34.82 0.64
CA THR A 304 -15.37 -35.63 1.20
C THR A 304 -15.40 -37.06 0.66
N SER A 305 -14.40 -37.47 -0.12
CA SER A 305 -14.33 -38.79 -0.76
C SER A 305 -13.43 -39.80 -0.02
N ASP A 306 -13.06 -39.51 1.26
CA ASP A 306 -12.32 -40.43 2.16
C ASP A 306 -13.25 -41.10 3.19
#